data_33ab85ab0933ad060dcbea093ace55aa
#
_entry.id   33ab85ab0933ad060dcbea093ace55aa
#
_cell.length_a   1.000
_cell.length_b   1.000
_cell.length_c   1.000
_cell.angle_alpha   90.00
_cell.angle_beta   90.00
_cell.angle_gamma   90.00
#
_symmetry.space_group_name_H-M   'P 1'
#
loop_
_entity.id
_entity.type
_entity.pdbx_description
1 polymer ?
#
loop_
_entity_poly.entity_id
_entity_poly.type
_entity_poly.pdbx_seq_one_letter_code
_entity_poly.pdbx_strand_id
1 'polypeptide(L)'
;LIKHAADLYQLPPTNDLLLAGGDDRLTLDAGTGRSRYGCRPTPDTDLVSLGSSTASHISPYAYQAADALRQRCVQAMRREPELVVYRQALATVRQRLLAYYGCAPEDSPMTLLAPSGTDLFMLVANLRQPQCTVLIDGAETGSGVPLALLGPRQGAPHMVAVRHADGSLRDAGAVDAEYAAIVDEAASRGQRVLLVLTDVSKTGLITPSIASVQALRARWPDHLDVLVDACQFRLDPVTVRAYLAQGFMLALTGSKFLTGPTFSGALLLPRAIAANAVEAVTSHSNFGMLLRWEAALTEMERFAAVPQTARLHWVRHFEHAVGRGLAQNEAFISLAVSDIDRSALGVPACWDSVQTIFPFTLRGADGHLLDAAEARRVYLQLQLPAIGTRRYQLGQPAAAGALRLCLSARMIADLHEGVAPDIDVAAPLARIAQLLA
;
A
#
# COMPACT_ATOMS: atom_id res chain seq x y z
N LEU A 1 7.23 -44.10 25.23
CA LEU A 1 7.57 -43.43 23.95
C LEU A 1 7.67 -41.95 24.23
N ILE A 2 8.86 -41.50 24.63
CA ILE A 2 9.20 -40.09 24.80
C ILE A 2 9.42 -39.57 23.37
N LYS A 3 8.41 -38.88 22.78
CA LYS A 3 8.64 -38.02 21.63
C LYS A 3 9.68 -37.00 22.06
N HIS A 4 10.80 -36.92 21.36
CA HIS A 4 11.85 -35.97 21.65
C HIS A 4 11.25 -34.55 21.78
N ALA A 5 11.55 -33.89 22.90
CA ALA A 5 11.13 -32.51 23.16
C ALA A 5 11.57 -31.50 22.07
N ALA A 6 12.46 -31.92 21.18
CA ALA A 6 12.89 -31.14 20.02
C ALA A 6 11.81 -30.96 18.95
N ASP A 7 10.77 -31.82 18.90
CA ASP A 7 9.69 -31.73 17.88
C ASP A 7 8.53 -30.81 18.31
N LEU A 8 8.54 -30.30 19.55
CA LEU A 8 7.44 -29.53 20.13
C LEU A 8 7.49 -28.01 19.77
N TYR A 9 8.59 -27.50 19.19
CA TYR A 9 8.81 -26.08 18.95
C TYR A 9 9.25 -25.84 17.49
N GLN A 10 8.41 -26.23 16.53
CA GLN A 10 8.67 -26.00 15.12
C GLN A 10 7.64 -25.03 14.56
N LEU A 11 8.11 -23.87 14.07
CA LEU A 11 7.31 -23.07 13.16
C LEU A 11 7.34 -23.72 11.77
N PRO A 12 6.23 -23.66 11.00
CA PRO A 12 6.21 -24.07 9.60
C PRO A 12 7.36 -23.44 8.80
N PRO A 13 7.71 -24.01 7.64
CA PRO A 13 8.65 -23.39 6.71
C PRO A 13 8.27 -21.94 6.38
N THR A 14 9.25 -21.14 6.02
CA THR A 14 9.06 -19.71 5.70
C THR A 14 8.03 -19.49 4.59
N ASN A 15 8.03 -20.36 3.56
CA ASN A 15 7.03 -20.28 2.48
C ASN A 15 5.61 -20.42 3.00
N ASP A 16 5.37 -21.37 3.89
CA ASP A 16 4.04 -21.66 4.43
C ASP A 16 3.59 -20.52 5.36
N LEU A 17 4.51 -20.00 6.18
CA LEU A 17 4.22 -18.85 7.05
C LEU A 17 3.93 -17.59 6.27
N LEU A 18 4.63 -17.33 5.16
CA LEU A 18 4.36 -16.16 4.31
C LEU A 18 2.94 -16.21 3.67
N LEU A 19 2.33 -17.39 3.60
CA LEU A 19 0.96 -17.60 3.13
C LEU A 19 -0.07 -17.72 4.26
N ALA A 20 0.37 -17.78 5.52
CA ALA A 20 -0.50 -17.97 6.68
C ALA A 20 -0.89 -16.64 7.35
N GLY A 21 -1.97 -16.64 8.13
CA GLY A 21 -2.39 -15.51 8.96
C GLY A 21 -2.89 -14.30 8.17
N GLY A 22 -3.50 -14.54 7.03
CA GLY A 22 -4.28 -13.61 6.20
C GLY A 22 -5.59 -14.30 5.77
N ASP A 23 -6.16 -13.89 4.65
CA ASP A 23 -7.39 -14.46 4.08
C ASP A 23 -7.12 -15.18 2.73
N ASP A 24 -8.20 -15.53 2.01
CA ASP A 24 -8.17 -16.24 0.72
C ASP A 24 -7.30 -15.59 -0.35
N ARG A 25 -7.01 -14.29 -0.22
CA ARG A 25 -6.13 -13.55 -1.13
C ARG A 25 -4.68 -14.07 -1.11
N LEU A 26 -4.27 -14.78 -0.06
CA LEU A 26 -2.97 -15.46 0.03
C LEU A 26 -2.97 -16.87 -0.56
N THR A 27 -4.14 -17.45 -0.83
CA THR A 27 -4.25 -18.78 -1.42
C THR A 27 -3.59 -18.82 -2.79
N LEU A 28 -2.79 -19.85 -3.02
CA LEU A 28 -2.14 -20.08 -4.31
C LEU A 28 -3.05 -20.88 -5.22
N ASP A 29 -3.13 -20.47 -6.47
CA ASP A 29 -3.73 -21.26 -7.54
C ASP A 29 -2.87 -22.52 -7.77
N ALA A 30 -3.49 -23.68 -7.79
CA ALA A 30 -2.81 -24.97 -7.87
C ALA A 30 -2.06 -25.19 -9.19
N GLY A 31 -2.51 -24.57 -10.29
CA GLY A 31 -1.89 -24.71 -11.61
C GLY A 31 -0.67 -23.79 -11.80
N THR A 32 -0.71 -22.58 -11.22
CA THR A 32 0.33 -21.56 -11.42
C THR A 32 1.27 -21.41 -10.22
N GLY A 33 0.87 -21.86 -9.03
CA GLY A 33 1.58 -21.63 -7.77
C GLY A 33 1.66 -20.15 -7.39
N ARG A 34 0.69 -19.33 -7.82
CA ARG A 34 0.64 -17.88 -7.60
C ARG A 34 -0.65 -17.47 -6.91
N SER A 35 -0.57 -16.42 -6.10
CA SER A 35 -1.76 -15.80 -5.52
C SER A 35 -2.57 -15.06 -6.59
N ARG A 36 -3.78 -14.60 -6.23
CA ARG A 36 -4.62 -13.74 -7.10
C ARG A 36 -3.92 -12.47 -7.59
N TYR A 37 -2.83 -12.07 -6.94
CA TYR A 37 -1.98 -10.93 -7.33
C TYR A 37 -0.79 -11.33 -8.21
N GLY A 38 -0.67 -12.60 -8.57
CA GLY A 38 0.43 -13.13 -9.36
C GLY A 38 1.71 -13.39 -8.56
N CYS A 39 1.70 -13.23 -7.24
CA CYS A 39 2.88 -13.37 -6.39
C CYS A 39 3.05 -14.82 -5.87
N ARG A 40 4.30 -15.19 -5.61
CA ARG A 40 4.72 -16.42 -4.93
C ARG A 40 5.29 -16.11 -3.55
N PRO A 41 5.33 -17.08 -2.62
CA PRO A 41 5.98 -16.91 -1.33
C PRO A 41 7.51 -16.97 -1.41
N THR A 42 8.06 -17.32 -2.58
CA THR A 42 9.50 -17.39 -2.86
C THR A 42 9.94 -16.28 -3.82
N PRO A 43 11.21 -15.87 -3.79
CA PRO A 43 11.75 -14.94 -4.78
C PRO A 43 11.55 -15.44 -6.22
N ASP A 44 11.26 -14.51 -7.12
CA ASP A 44 11.14 -14.77 -8.57
C ASP A 44 12.03 -13.74 -9.29
N THR A 45 13.29 -14.11 -9.49
CA THR A 45 14.33 -13.22 -10.04
C THR A 45 14.19 -12.94 -11.54
N ASP A 46 13.40 -13.76 -12.25
CA ASP A 46 13.16 -13.58 -13.70
C ASP A 46 11.97 -12.66 -13.98
N LEU A 47 11.30 -12.17 -12.92
CA LEU A 47 10.15 -11.28 -13.04
C LEU A 47 10.54 -9.85 -12.67
N VAL A 48 10.42 -8.93 -13.62
CA VAL A 48 10.59 -7.50 -13.38
C VAL A 48 9.30 -6.92 -12.80
N SER A 49 9.36 -6.39 -11.58
CA SER A 49 8.19 -5.92 -10.83
C SER A 49 8.02 -4.41 -10.93
N LEU A 50 7.07 -3.96 -11.73
CA LEU A 50 6.65 -2.57 -11.92
C LEU A 50 5.22 -2.33 -11.39
N GLY A 51 4.74 -3.23 -10.52
CA GLY A 51 3.34 -3.30 -10.06
C GLY A 51 3.13 -2.94 -8.59
N SER A 52 4.04 -2.19 -7.98
CA SER A 52 4.06 -1.92 -6.52
C SER A 52 2.78 -1.25 -5.97
N SER A 53 1.93 -0.65 -6.81
CA SER A 53 0.61 -0.15 -6.39
C SER A 53 -0.43 -1.26 -6.14
N THR A 54 -0.14 -2.50 -6.54
CA THR A 54 -0.98 -3.68 -6.25
C THR A 54 -0.28 -4.62 -5.29
N ALA A 55 0.81 -5.23 -5.72
CA ALA A 55 1.63 -6.17 -4.96
C ALA A 55 3.00 -6.32 -5.63
N SER A 56 3.96 -6.86 -4.90
CA SER A 56 5.30 -7.17 -5.38
C SER A 56 5.73 -8.56 -4.94
N HIS A 57 6.60 -9.19 -5.71
CA HIS A 57 7.28 -10.42 -5.29
C HIS A 57 8.28 -10.11 -4.20
N ILE A 58 8.44 -11.04 -3.26
CA ILE A 58 9.49 -10.94 -2.25
C ILE A 58 10.88 -11.01 -2.91
N SER A 59 11.82 -10.15 -2.49
CA SER A 59 13.20 -10.21 -2.96
C SER A 59 13.99 -11.32 -2.26
N PRO A 60 15.13 -11.75 -2.83
CA PRO A 60 16.06 -12.66 -2.13
C PRO A 60 16.50 -12.11 -0.76
N TYR A 61 16.82 -10.82 -0.65
CA TYR A 61 17.20 -10.18 0.61
C TYR A 61 16.09 -10.22 1.66
N ALA A 62 14.88 -9.82 1.26
CA ALA A 62 13.72 -9.81 2.13
C ALA A 62 13.31 -11.23 2.56
N TYR A 63 13.43 -12.23 1.68
CA TYR A 63 13.17 -13.62 2.00
C TYR A 63 14.18 -14.17 3.02
N GLN A 64 15.47 -13.89 2.83
CA GLN A 64 16.53 -14.31 3.77
C GLN A 64 16.31 -13.67 5.15
N ALA A 65 15.94 -12.38 5.21
CA ALA A 65 15.63 -11.72 6.47
C ALA A 65 14.43 -12.35 7.18
N ALA A 66 13.35 -12.66 6.45
CA ALA A 66 12.18 -13.34 6.98
C ALA A 66 12.53 -14.74 7.51
N ASP A 67 13.31 -15.53 6.78
CA ASP A 67 13.74 -16.86 7.22
C ASP A 67 14.66 -16.77 8.45
N ALA A 68 15.58 -15.80 8.48
CA ALA A 68 16.43 -15.57 9.65
C ALA A 68 15.61 -15.19 10.90
N LEU A 69 14.55 -14.37 10.75
CA LEU A 69 13.63 -14.07 11.85
C LEU A 69 12.90 -15.33 12.33
N ARG A 70 12.38 -16.15 11.40
CA ARG A 70 11.75 -17.44 11.74
C ARG A 70 12.68 -18.31 12.56
N GLN A 71 13.95 -18.45 12.13
CA GLN A 71 14.95 -19.25 12.83
C GLN A 71 15.23 -18.69 14.23
N ARG A 72 15.36 -17.36 14.39
CA ARG A 72 15.50 -16.73 15.72
C ARG A 72 14.31 -17.03 16.63
N CYS A 73 13.09 -16.95 16.11
CA CYS A 73 11.88 -17.26 16.87
C CYS A 73 11.86 -18.73 17.33
N VAL A 74 12.20 -19.68 16.42
CA VAL A 74 12.31 -21.12 16.78
C VAL A 74 13.35 -21.36 17.89
N GLN A 75 14.49 -20.68 17.84
CA GLN A 75 15.51 -20.79 18.89
C GLN A 75 15.02 -20.20 20.22
N ALA A 76 14.34 -19.07 20.19
CA ALA A 76 13.79 -18.41 21.38
C ALA A 76 12.69 -19.27 22.04
N MET A 77 11.80 -19.88 21.24
CA MET A 77 10.72 -20.75 21.72
C MET A 77 11.21 -22.04 22.45
N ARG A 78 12.49 -22.36 22.33
CA ARG A 78 13.10 -23.42 23.17
C ARG A 78 13.21 -23.04 24.66
N ARG A 79 13.12 -21.73 24.96
CA ARG A 79 13.34 -21.17 26.30
C ARG A 79 12.14 -20.38 26.81
N GLU A 80 11.33 -19.84 25.92
CA GLU A 80 10.20 -18.98 26.25
C GLU A 80 8.91 -19.46 25.55
N PRO A 81 7.74 -19.21 26.13
CA PRO A 81 6.45 -19.52 25.49
C PRO A 81 6.29 -18.81 24.16
N GLU A 82 5.67 -19.47 23.20
CA GLU A 82 5.42 -18.95 21.84
C GLU A 82 4.87 -17.52 21.82
N LEU A 83 3.85 -17.25 22.62
CA LEU A 83 3.21 -15.92 22.66
C LEU A 83 4.15 -14.82 23.20
N VAL A 84 5.09 -15.16 24.08
CA VAL A 84 6.12 -14.23 24.58
C VAL A 84 7.08 -13.88 23.47
N VAL A 85 7.61 -14.89 22.76
CA VAL A 85 8.51 -14.72 21.63
C VAL A 85 7.84 -13.89 20.53
N TYR A 86 6.58 -14.20 20.21
CA TYR A 86 5.81 -13.45 19.23
C TYR A 86 5.65 -11.97 19.62
N ARG A 87 5.28 -11.67 20.86
CA ARG A 87 5.10 -10.28 21.35
C ARG A 87 6.41 -9.49 21.33
N GLN A 88 7.54 -10.10 21.69
CA GLN A 88 8.86 -9.46 21.61
C GLN A 88 9.23 -9.12 20.17
N ALA A 89 9.04 -10.05 19.24
CA ALA A 89 9.30 -9.82 17.83
C ALA A 89 8.36 -8.75 17.23
N LEU A 90 7.08 -8.75 17.63
CA LEU A 90 6.11 -7.72 17.23
C LEU A 90 6.50 -6.33 17.75
N ALA A 91 7.00 -6.24 18.99
CA ALA A 91 7.52 -5.00 19.55
C ALA A 91 8.72 -4.48 18.75
N THR A 92 9.62 -5.39 18.33
CA THR A 92 10.77 -5.03 17.47
C THR A 92 10.32 -4.46 16.11
N VAL A 93 9.32 -5.05 15.47
CA VAL A 93 8.73 -4.51 14.23
C VAL A 93 8.19 -3.09 14.43
N ARG A 94 7.42 -2.88 15.51
CA ARG A 94 6.89 -1.55 15.86
C ARG A 94 8.01 -0.53 16.09
N GLN A 95 9.05 -0.89 16.82
CA GLN A 95 10.20 -0.01 17.08
C GLN A 95 10.94 0.38 15.78
N ARG A 96 11.15 -0.56 14.86
CA ARG A 96 11.81 -0.29 13.57
C ARG A 96 10.97 0.65 12.70
N LEU A 97 9.64 0.47 12.67
CA LEU A 97 8.73 1.39 11.99
C LEU A 97 8.82 2.81 12.58
N LEU A 98 8.74 2.93 13.91
CA LEU A 98 8.84 4.24 14.60
C LEU A 98 10.20 4.91 14.40
N ALA A 99 11.27 4.13 14.43
CA ALA A 99 12.62 4.62 14.16
C ALA A 99 12.75 5.18 12.73
N TYR A 100 12.12 4.53 11.74
CA TYR A 100 12.10 5.02 10.36
C TYR A 100 11.42 6.38 10.25
N TYR A 101 10.32 6.61 10.97
CA TYR A 101 9.64 7.91 10.98
C TYR A 101 10.39 8.98 11.76
N GLY A 102 11.37 8.62 12.60
CA GLY A 102 12.10 9.56 13.44
C GLY A 102 11.19 10.27 14.46
N CYS A 103 10.18 9.55 14.96
CA CYS A 103 9.34 10.06 16.04
C CYS A 103 10.12 10.02 17.36
N ALA A 104 10.14 11.14 18.10
CA ALA A 104 10.66 11.14 19.45
C ALA A 104 9.80 10.22 20.34
N PRO A 105 10.38 9.57 21.36
CA PRO A 105 9.62 8.64 22.22
C PRO A 105 8.36 9.26 22.84
N GLU A 106 8.43 10.54 23.21
CA GLU A 106 7.33 11.31 23.78
C GLU A 106 6.22 11.61 22.78
N ASP A 107 6.53 11.66 21.47
CA ASP A 107 5.58 11.95 20.38
C ASP A 107 5.22 10.71 19.56
N SER A 108 5.76 9.55 19.95
CA SER A 108 5.54 8.32 19.23
C SER A 108 4.06 7.94 19.19
N PRO A 109 3.48 7.72 18.00
CA PRO A 109 2.12 7.23 17.89
C PRO A 109 2.02 5.80 18.40
N MET A 110 0.83 5.41 18.85
CA MET A 110 0.53 4.00 19.05
C MET A 110 0.50 3.30 17.68
N THR A 111 1.27 2.23 17.54
CA THR A 111 1.32 1.45 16.30
C THR A 111 0.59 0.13 16.48
N LEU A 112 -0.52 -0.05 15.77
CA LEU A 112 -1.25 -1.31 15.70
C LEU A 112 -0.89 -2.01 14.39
N LEU A 113 -0.52 -3.30 14.45
CA LEU A 113 -0.26 -4.11 13.27
C LEU A 113 -1.46 -5.01 12.99
N ALA A 114 -1.83 -5.13 11.72
CA ALA A 114 -2.91 -5.98 11.27
C ALA A 114 -2.51 -6.75 10.00
N PRO A 115 -3.18 -7.89 9.71
CA PRO A 115 -2.83 -8.68 8.54
C PRO A 115 -2.91 -7.89 7.22
N SER A 116 -3.93 -7.07 7.02
CA SER A 116 -4.11 -6.34 5.76
C SER A 116 -4.54 -4.88 5.96
N GLY A 117 -4.46 -4.08 4.88
CA GLY A 117 -5.05 -2.74 4.86
C GLY A 117 -6.55 -2.76 5.20
N THR A 118 -7.31 -3.74 4.70
CA THR A 118 -8.74 -3.90 5.01
C THR A 118 -8.98 -4.04 6.52
N ASP A 119 -8.14 -4.84 7.21
CA ASP A 119 -8.24 -5.01 8.67
C ASP A 119 -7.98 -3.70 9.43
N LEU A 120 -7.11 -2.82 8.89
CA LEU A 120 -6.87 -1.50 9.49
C LEU A 120 -8.12 -0.63 9.48
N PHE A 121 -8.89 -0.64 8.38
CA PHE A 121 -10.14 0.10 8.30
C PHE A 121 -11.21 -0.46 9.26
N MET A 122 -11.29 -1.78 9.40
CA MET A 122 -12.14 -2.42 10.41
C MET A 122 -11.74 -2.00 11.84
N LEU A 123 -10.44 -1.94 12.13
CA LEU A 123 -9.94 -1.47 13.43
C LEU A 123 -10.36 -0.02 13.68
N VAL A 124 -10.23 0.88 12.71
CA VAL A 124 -10.65 2.28 12.84
C VAL A 124 -12.15 2.39 13.01
N ALA A 125 -12.95 1.66 12.22
CA ALA A 125 -14.40 1.64 12.35
C ALA A 125 -14.85 1.19 13.75
N ASN A 126 -14.22 0.14 14.28
CA ASN A 126 -14.50 -0.36 15.63
C ASN A 126 -14.03 0.62 16.72
N LEU A 127 -12.89 1.27 16.55
CA LEU A 127 -12.33 2.20 17.52
C LEU A 127 -13.13 3.50 17.59
N ARG A 128 -13.53 4.04 16.45
CA ARG A 128 -14.16 5.36 16.36
C ARG A 128 -15.69 5.30 16.30
N GLN A 129 -16.25 4.17 15.87
CA GLN A 129 -17.70 3.95 15.73
C GLN A 129 -18.41 5.14 15.04
N PRO A 130 -17.96 5.57 13.83
CA PRO A 130 -18.55 6.70 13.14
C PRO A 130 -19.99 6.37 12.76
N GLN A 131 -20.84 7.40 12.66
CA GLN A 131 -22.23 7.30 12.21
C GLN A 131 -22.36 7.67 10.72
N CYS A 132 -21.37 8.40 10.22
CA CYS A 132 -21.20 8.72 8.82
C CYS A 132 -19.75 8.46 8.42
N THR A 133 -19.54 7.84 7.26
CA THR A 133 -18.19 7.66 6.69
C THR A 133 -18.20 8.17 5.27
N VAL A 134 -17.19 8.95 4.89
CA VAL A 134 -16.99 9.45 3.54
C VAL A 134 -15.59 9.11 3.03
N LEU A 135 -15.51 8.59 1.81
CA LEU A 135 -14.26 8.17 1.17
C LEU A 135 -14.33 8.28 -0.35
N ILE A 136 -13.20 8.10 -0.98
CA ILE A 136 -13.08 8.05 -2.45
C ILE A 136 -13.81 6.82 -3.02
N ASP A 137 -14.24 6.92 -4.27
CA ASP A 137 -14.79 5.82 -5.09
C ASP A 137 -13.96 4.53 -4.98
N GLY A 138 -14.65 3.40 -4.95
CA GLY A 138 -14.07 2.06 -4.84
C GLY A 138 -13.11 1.67 -5.98
N ALA A 139 -13.21 2.31 -7.14
CA ALA A 139 -12.26 2.12 -8.24
C ALA A 139 -10.85 2.65 -7.90
N GLU A 140 -10.76 3.65 -7.04
CA GLU A 140 -9.52 4.30 -6.64
C GLU A 140 -8.92 3.77 -5.33
N THR A 141 -9.69 3.10 -4.48
CA THR A 141 -9.21 2.50 -3.22
C THR A 141 -9.22 0.97 -3.26
N GLY A 142 -8.79 0.31 -2.17
CA GLY A 142 -8.83 -1.15 -2.03
C GLY A 142 -10.26 -1.69 -2.12
N SER A 143 -10.49 -2.75 -2.90
CA SER A 143 -11.84 -3.32 -3.12
C SER A 143 -12.55 -3.74 -1.83
N GLY A 144 -11.82 -4.06 -0.76
CA GLY A 144 -12.39 -4.41 0.54
C GLY A 144 -12.62 -3.22 1.49
N VAL A 145 -12.14 -2.01 1.13
CA VAL A 145 -12.20 -0.85 2.04
C VAL A 145 -13.64 -0.39 2.31
N PRO A 146 -14.52 -0.23 1.30
CA PRO A 146 -15.91 0.17 1.58
C PRO A 146 -16.65 -0.85 2.47
N LEU A 147 -16.40 -2.15 2.28
CA LEU A 147 -16.99 -3.20 3.11
C LEU A 147 -16.43 -3.21 4.54
N ALA A 148 -15.15 -2.94 4.70
CA ALA A 148 -14.49 -2.87 6.01
C ALA A 148 -15.01 -1.71 6.88
N LEU A 149 -15.54 -0.68 6.24
CA LEU A 149 -16.14 0.49 6.89
C LEU A 149 -17.64 0.35 7.14
N LEU A 150 -18.26 -0.76 6.70
CA LEU A 150 -19.64 -1.11 7.05
C LEU A 150 -19.68 -1.62 8.50
N GLY A 151 -19.90 -0.75 9.45
CA GLY A 151 -20.14 -1.15 10.84
C GLY A 151 -21.64 -1.43 11.11
N PRO A 152 -21.98 -2.18 12.17
CA PRO A 152 -23.37 -2.54 12.49
C PRO A 152 -24.27 -1.33 12.83
N ARG A 153 -23.68 -0.15 13.03
CA ARG A 153 -24.38 1.12 13.32
C ARG A 153 -24.24 2.14 12.20
N GLN A 154 -23.55 1.78 11.11
CA GLN A 154 -23.25 2.67 9.99
C GLN A 154 -24.08 2.23 8.79
N GLY A 155 -24.68 3.17 8.08
CA GLY A 155 -25.14 2.96 6.72
C GLY A 155 -23.98 2.64 5.78
N ALA A 156 -24.27 2.43 4.49
CA ALA A 156 -23.23 2.35 3.48
C ALA A 156 -22.38 3.63 3.50
N PRO A 157 -21.03 3.53 3.37
CA PRO A 157 -20.20 4.71 3.33
C PRO A 157 -20.51 5.56 2.08
N HIS A 158 -20.45 6.88 2.21
CA HIS A 158 -20.58 7.80 1.08
C HIS A 158 -19.30 7.73 0.24
N MET A 159 -19.42 7.33 -1.01
CA MET A 159 -18.30 7.23 -1.94
C MET A 159 -18.35 8.41 -2.92
N VAL A 160 -17.30 9.23 -2.94
CA VAL A 160 -17.17 10.38 -3.82
C VAL A 160 -16.38 9.99 -5.06
N ALA A 161 -17.00 10.12 -6.24
CA ALA A 161 -16.33 9.87 -7.50
C ALA A 161 -15.34 11.01 -7.81
N VAL A 162 -14.12 10.65 -8.25
CA VAL A 162 -13.09 11.61 -8.66
C VAL A 162 -12.92 11.67 -10.17
N ARG A 163 -13.61 10.79 -10.89
CA ARG A 163 -13.59 10.72 -12.35
C ARG A 163 -14.99 10.71 -12.92
N HIS A 164 -15.10 11.25 -14.13
CA HIS A 164 -16.27 11.04 -14.97
C HIS A 164 -16.28 9.62 -15.56
N ALA A 165 -17.39 9.24 -16.18
CA ALA A 165 -17.55 7.91 -16.78
C ALA A 165 -16.55 7.62 -17.92
N ASP A 166 -16.05 8.65 -18.58
CA ASP A 166 -15.01 8.57 -19.63
C ASP A 166 -13.57 8.45 -19.08
N GLY A 167 -13.41 8.44 -17.75
CA GLY A 167 -12.12 8.35 -17.07
C GLY A 167 -11.42 9.71 -16.84
N SER A 168 -11.94 10.82 -17.39
CA SER A 168 -11.40 12.16 -17.13
C SER A 168 -11.59 12.56 -15.66
N LEU A 169 -10.67 13.41 -15.15
CA LEU A 169 -10.78 13.91 -13.78
C LEU A 169 -11.93 14.89 -13.63
N ARG A 170 -12.66 14.79 -12.55
CA ARG A 170 -13.57 15.84 -12.09
C ARG A 170 -12.78 17.03 -11.55
N ASP A 171 -13.40 18.20 -11.54
CA ASP A 171 -12.83 19.39 -10.91
C ASP A 171 -12.56 19.12 -9.43
N ALA A 172 -11.33 19.41 -8.98
CA ALA A 172 -10.89 19.12 -7.61
C ALA A 172 -11.69 19.91 -6.57
N GLY A 173 -12.05 21.17 -6.88
CA GLY A 173 -12.88 22.00 -6.02
C GLY A 173 -14.30 21.45 -5.88
N ALA A 174 -14.87 20.92 -6.97
CA ALA A 174 -16.18 20.27 -6.94
C ALA A 174 -16.16 18.96 -6.09
N VAL A 175 -15.08 18.18 -6.19
CA VAL A 175 -14.88 16.99 -5.35
C VAL A 175 -14.75 17.39 -3.88
N ASP A 176 -13.93 18.38 -3.55
CA ASP A 176 -13.79 18.89 -2.18
C ASP A 176 -15.12 19.41 -1.62
N ALA A 177 -15.90 20.14 -2.43
CA ALA A 177 -17.23 20.62 -2.03
C ALA A 177 -18.22 19.50 -1.74
N GLU A 178 -18.16 18.39 -2.48
CA GLU A 178 -19.00 17.21 -2.22
C GLU A 178 -18.63 16.53 -0.89
N TYR A 179 -17.32 16.36 -0.61
CA TYR A 179 -16.86 15.87 0.71
C TYR A 179 -17.33 16.80 1.83
N ALA A 180 -17.19 18.13 1.64
CA ALA A 180 -17.58 19.10 2.64
C ALA A 180 -19.08 19.06 2.92
N ALA A 181 -19.92 18.96 1.90
CA ALA A 181 -21.37 18.89 2.04
C ALA A 181 -21.81 17.67 2.87
N ILE A 182 -21.22 16.48 2.62
CA ILE A 182 -21.53 15.26 3.37
C ILE A 182 -21.11 15.40 4.84
N VAL A 183 -19.89 15.93 5.08
CA VAL A 183 -19.38 16.13 6.45
C VAL A 183 -20.21 17.16 7.21
N ASP A 184 -20.48 18.31 6.60
CA ASP A 184 -21.24 19.41 7.20
C ASP A 184 -22.67 18.96 7.55
N GLU A 185 -23.34 18.20 6.66
CA GLU A 185 -24.67 17.66 6.90
C GLU A 185 -24.69 16.69 8.10
N ALA A 186 -23.77 15.73 8.14
CA ALA A 186 -23.72 14.75 9.20
C ALA A 186 -23.31 15.37 10.56
N ALA A 187 -22.27 16.20 10.58
CA ALA A 187 -21.74 16.83 11.78
C ALA A 187 -22.74 17.85 12.38
N SER A 188 -23.49 18.61 11.56
CA SER A 188 -24.55 19.52 12.03
C SER A 188 -25.71 18.80 12.75
N ARG A 189 -25.88 17.50 12.49
CA ARG A 189 -26.83 16.62 13.20
C ARG A 189 -26.25 15.99 14.46
N GLY A 190 -25.02 16.37 14.85
CA GLY A 190 -24.31 15.80 16.00
C GLY A 190 -23.74 14.40 15.75
N GLN A 191 -23.66 13.95 14.50
CA GLN A 191 -23.09 12.65 14.17
C GLN A 191 -21.57 12.68 14.20
N ARG A 192 -20.95 11.57 14.62
CA ARG A 192 -19.52 11.36 14.44
C ARG A 192 -19.23 10.95 13.00
N VAL A 193 -18.36 11.69 12.35
CA VAL A 193 -17.97 11.47 10.96
C VAL A 193 -16.54 10.92 10.89
N LEU A 194 -16.31 9.91 10.04
CA LEU A 194 -14.99 9.47 9.62
C LEU A 194 -14.77 9.92 8.18
N LEU A 195 -13.84 10.84 7.97
CA LEU A 195 -13.39 11.20 6.64
C LEU A 195 -12.10 10.43 6.32
N VAL A 196 -12.10 9.72 5.19
CA VAL A 196 -10.91 9.05 4.68
C VAL A 196 -10.25 9.94 3.63
N LEU A 197 -9.10 10.52 3.99
CA LEU A 197 -8.19 11.22 3.08
C LEU A 197 -7.29 10.18 2.41
N THR A 198 -7.41 9.99 1.12
CA THR A 198 -6.56 9.05 0.36
C THR A 198 -5.26 9.72 -0.08
N ASP A 199 -4.10 9.18 0.33
CA ASP A 199 -2.77 9.67 -0.05
C ASP A 199 -1.78 8.50 -0.28
N VAL A 200 -1.58 8.01 -1.45
CA VAL A 200 -2.22 8.28 -2.74
C VAL A 200 -3.17 7.12 -3.11
N SER A 201 -4.09 7.36 -4.05
CA SER A 201 -5.00 6.34 -4.57
C SER A 201 -4.30 5.28 -5.41
N LYS A 202 -5.04 4.27 -5.89
CA LYS A 202 -4.51 3.27 -6.85
C LYS A 202 -3.94 3.90 -8.11
N THR A 203 -4.48 5.03 -8.57
CA THR A 203 -4.01 5.72 -9.78
C THR A 203 -3.08 6.90 -9.50
N GLY A 204 -2.82 7.22 -8.23
CA GLY A 204 -1.87 8.27 -7.85
C GLY A 204 -2.49 9.58 -7.39
N LEU A 205 -3.76 9.62 -7.02
CA LEU A 205 -4.47 10.84 -6.61
C LEU A 205 -4.40 11.06 -5.10
N ILE A 206 -4.32 12.32 -4.66
CA ILE A 206 -4.65 12.74 -3.29
C ILE A 206 -6.06 13.34 -3.31
N THR A 207 -6.96 12.83 -2.45
CA THR A 207 -8.33 13.31 -2.38
C THR A 207 -9.02 12.97 -1.07
N PRO A 208 -9.90 13.85 -0.54
CA PRO A 208 -10.01 15.25 -0.91
C PRO A 208 -8.70 16.02 -0.70
N SER A 209 -8.62 17.30 -1.08
CA SER A 209 -7.40 18.09 -0.85
C SER A 209 -7.11 18.21 0.66
N ILE A 210 -5.83 18.21 1.01
CA ILE A 210 -5.40 18.30 2.42
C ILE A 210 -5.90 19.60 3.04
N ALA A 211 -5.89 20.70 2.29
CA ALA A 211 -6.39 22.00 2.76
C ALA A 211 -7.89 21.93 3.12
N SER A 212 -8.72 21.28 2.28
CA SER A 212 -10.13 21.07 2.55
C SER A 212 -10.35 20.25 3.82
N VAL A 213 -9.59 19.15 4.00
CA VAL A 213 -9.66 18.32 5.20
C VAL A 213 -9.29 19.09 6.47
N GLN A 214 -8.23 19.92 6.42
CA GLN A 214 -7.83 20.77 7.55
C GLN A 214 -8.93 21.78 7.90
N ALA A 215 -9.53 22.44 6.91
CA ALA A 215 -10.64 23.37 7.13
C ALA A 215 -11.86 22.69 7.76
N LEU A 216 -12.24 21.48 7.28
CA LEU A 216 -13.32 20.70 7.87
C LEU A 216 -13.00 20.27 9.30
N ARG A 217 -11.77 19.81 9.56
CA ARG A 217 -11.34 19.40 10.91
C ARG A 217 -11.34 20.56 11.89
N ALA A 218 -10.96 21.76 11.45
CA ALA A 218 -11.04 22.98 12.25
C ALA A 218 -12.49 23.40 12.55
N ARG A 219 -13.41 23.20 11.59
CA ARG A 219 -14.83 23.50 11.74
C ARG A 219 -15.56 22.51 12.67
N TRP A 220 -15.20 21.24 12.64
CA TRP A 220 -15.86 20.16 13.36
C TRP A 220 -14.92 19.37 14.27
N PRO A 221 -14.22 20.02 15.23
CA PRO A 221 -13.15 19.39 16.03
C PRO A 221 -13.64 18.20 16.88
N ASP A 222 -14.89 18.18 17.31
CA ASP A 222 -15.46 17.14 18.18
C ASP A 222 -16.22 16.06 17.40
N HIS A 223 -16.56 16.32 16.14
CA HIS A 223 -17.39 15.43 15.31
C HIS A 223 -16.65 14.73 14.19
N LEU A 224 -15.52 15.30 13.71
CA LEU A 224 -14.79 14.78 12.56
C LEU A 224 -13.50 14.06 12.98
N ASP A 225 -13.44 12.77 12.70
CA ASP A 225 -12.20 12.00 12.71
C ASP A 225 -11.64 11.90 11.29
N VAL A 226 -10.31 11.98 11.15
CA VAL A 226 -9.63 11.85 9.85
C VAL A 226 -8.74 10.62 9.87
N LEU A 227 -8.91 9.75 8.88
CA LEU A 227 -8.01 8.64 8.57
C LEU A 227 -7.33 8.92 7.23
N VAL A 228 -6.01 9.02 7.23
CA VAL A 228 -5.23 9.05 5.99
C VAL A 228 -5.06 7.62 5.51
N ASP A 229 -5.68 7.28 4.36
CA ASP A 229 -5.39 6.05 3.63
C ASP A 229 -4.07 6.24 2.86
N ALA A 230 -2.98 5.98 3.54
CA ALA A 230 -1.64 5.95 2.97
C ALA A 230 -1.15 4.52 2.72
N CYS A 231 -2.06 3.58 2.42
CA CYS A 231 -1.71 2.18 2.17
C CYS A 231 -0.75 1.98 1.00
N GLN A 232 -0.62 2.94 0.08
CA GLN A 232 0.43 2.93 -0.94
C GLN A 232 1.83 3.13 -0.35
N PHE A 233 1.94 3.73 0.83
CA PHE A 233 3.17 4.02 1.58
C PHE A 233 4.19 4.82 0.76
N ARG A 234 3.72 5.84 0.02
CA ARG A 234 4.54 6.74 -0.81
C ARG A 234 4.74 8.08 -0.11
N LEU A 235 5.16 7.99 1.15
CA LEU A 235 5.34 9.11 2.07
C LEU A 235 6.77 9.15 2.60
N ASP A 236 7.34 10.33 2.62
CA ASP A 236 8.57 10.60 3.38
C ASP A 236 8.25 10.62 4.89
N PRO A 237 9.21 10.26 5.76
CA PRO A 237 9.04 10.37 7.21
C PRO A 237 8.57 11.73 7.70
N VAL A 238 8.99 12.83 7.05
CA VAL A 238 8.54 14.19 7.40
C VAL A 238 7.04 14.37 7.16
N THR A 239 6.54 13.85 6.04
CA THR A 239 5.11 13.89 5.69
C THR A 239 4.27 13.05 6.66
N VAL A 240 4.75 11.86 7.05
CA VAL A 240 4.08 11.03 8.06
C VAL A 240 3.94 11.79 9.39
N ARG A 241 5.04 12.41 9.87
CA ARG A 241 4.99 13.21 11.11
C ARG A 241 4.04 14.41 11.00
N ALA A 242 3.99 15.07 9.84
CA ALA A 242 3.09 16.19 9.61
C ALA A 242 1.62 15.80 9.71
N TYR A 243 1.22 14.66 9.15
CA TYR A 243 -0.14 14.13 9.32
C TYR A 243 -0.45 13.79 10.79
N LEU A 244 0.47 13.13 11.48
CA LEU A 244 0.29 12.79 12.90
C LEU A 244 0.18 14.06 13.77
N ALA A 245 0.92 15.11 13.46
CA ALA A 245 0.85 16.42 14.15
C ALA A 245 -0.51 17.12 13.96
N GLN A 246 -1.23 16.84 12.84
CA GLN A 246 -2.61 17.30 12.65
C GLN A 246 -3.63 16.48 13.46
N GLY A 247 -3.20 15.46 14.19
CA GLY A 247 -4.07 14.54 14.90
C GLY A 247 -4.76 13.50 13.99
N PHE A 248 -4.26 13.28 12.78
CA PHE A 248 -4.83 12.32 11.83
C PHE A 248 -4.29 10.91 12.08
N MET A 249 -5.16 9.92 11.96
CA MET A 249 -4.78 8.51 11.96
C MET A 249 -4.18 8.15 10.59
N LEU A 250 -3.19 7.25 10.52
CA LEU A 250 -2.60 6.81 9.26
C LEU A 250 -2.68 5.30 9.10
N ALA A 251 -3.24 4.84 7.98
CA ALA A 251 -3.21 3.45 7.56
C ALA A 251 -2.10 3.25 6.51
N LEU A 252 -1.19 2.32 6.78
CA LEU A 252 -0.01 2.04 5.96
C LEU A 252 0.07 0.55 5.63
N THR A 253 0.70 0.19 4.51
CA THR A 253 1.02 -1.23 4.23
C THR A 253 2.45 -1.39 3.73
N GLY A 254 3.14 -2.42 4.22
CA GLY A 254 4.48 -2.77 3.75
C GLY A 254 4.50 -3.46 2.37
N SER A 255 3.33 -3.83 1.84
CA SER A 255 3.19 -4.70 0.67
C SER A 255 3.14 -3.98 -0.68
N LYS A 256 3.21 -2.64 -0.69
CA LYS A 256 3.12 -1.86 -1.93
C LYS A 256 4.46 -1.20 -2.26
N PHE A 257 4.62 0.09 -2.01
CA PHE A 257 5.87 0.80 -2.34
C PHE A 257 7.10 0.13 -1.73
N LEU A 258 7.02 -0.32 -0.48
CA LEU A 258 8.11 -1.04 0.21
C LEU A 258 8.37 -2.45 -0.33
N THR A 259 7.53 -2.96 -1.21
CA THR A 259 7.67 -4.27 -1.88
C THR A 259 7.77 -5.50 -0.97
N GLY A 260 7.30 -5.40 0.27
CA GLY A 260 7.07 -6.57 1.11
C GLY A 260 5.96 -7.47 0.54
N PRO A 261 5.83 -8.70 1.02
CA PRO A 261 4.71 -9.57 0.68
C PRO A 261 3.37 -8.96 1.07
N THR A 262 2.31 -9.32 0.38
CA THR A 262 0.95 -8.91 0.72
C THR A 262 0.59 -9.28 2.16
N PHE A 263 -0.31 -8.50 2.79
CA PHE A 263 -0.73 -8.70 4.19
C PHE A 263 0.27 -8.24 5.25
N SER A 264 0.67 -6.97 5.17
CA SER A 264 1.49 -6.27 6.16
C SER A 264 0.90 -4.87 6.43
N GLY A 265 -0.15 -4.78 7.25
CA GLY A 265 -0.83 -3.53 7.61
C GLY A 265 -0.29 -2.91 8.91
N ALA A 266 -0.20 -1.57 8.97
CA ALA A 266 0.10 -0.79 10.17
C ALA A 266 -0.82 0.41 10.28
N LEU A 267 -1.38 0.63 11.46
CA LEU A 267 -2.17 1.81 11.81
C LEU A 267 -1.39 2.63 12.84
N LEU A 268 -1.11 3.88 12.50
CA LEU A 268 -0.51 4.83 13.42
C LEU A 268 -1.61 5.71 14.02
N LEU A 269 -1.74 5.69 15.33
CA LEU A 269 -2.73 6.45 16.08
C LEU A 269 -2.05 7.59 16.84
N PRO A 270 -2.46 8.85 16.65
CA PRO A 270 -2.04 9.96 17.51
C PRO A 270 -2.37 9.67 18.97
N ARG A 271 -1.55 10.14 19.91
CA ARG A 271 -1.73 9.87 21.35
C ARG A 271 -3.11 10.20 21.89
N ALA A 272 -3.71 11.29 21.43
CA ALA A 272 -5.05 11.68 21.86
C ALA A 272 -6.12 10.60 21.52
N ILE A 273 -5.95 9.89 20.41
CA ILE A 273 -6.83 8.80 19.99
C ILE A 273 -6.42 7.49 20.68
N ALA A 274 -5.11 7.27 20.83
CA ALA A 274 -4.54 6.07 21.42
C ALA A 274 -4.96 5.85 22.88
N ALA A 275 -5.17 6.92 23.65
CA ALA A 275 -5.60 6.87 25.05
C ALA A 275 -6.95 6.11 25.22
N ASN A 276 -7.77 6.07 24.18
CA ASN A 276 -9.04 5.34 24.15
C ASN A 276 -8.96 3.97 23.45
N ALA A 277 -7.80 3.65 22.87
CA ALA A 277 -7.57 2.35 22.25
C ALA A 277 -7.08 1.39 23.33
N VAL A 278 -7.95 0.50 23.78
CA VAL A 278 -7.49 -0.67 24.53
C VAL A 278 -6.57 -1.44 23.57
N GLU A 279 -5.29 -1.56 23.94
CA GLU A 279 -4.37 -2.41 23.18
C GLU A 279 -4.99 -3.79 23.13
N ALA A 280 -5.48 -4.19 21.96
CA ALA A 280 -6.04 -5.51 21.79
C ALA A 280 -4.92 -6.49 22.14
N VAL A 281 -5.00 -7.04 23.35
CA VAL A 281 -4.02 -8.02 23.83
C VAL A 281 -4.03 -9.12 22.79
N THR A 282 -2.93 -9.23 22.06
CA THR A 282 -2.79 -10.25 21.04
C THR A 282 -2.91 -11.61 21.71
N SER A 283 -4.07 -12.25 21.55
CA SER A 283 -4.37 -13.55 22.15
C SER A 283 -3.79 -14.71 21.34
N HIS A 284 -3.40 -14.44 20.10
CA HIS A 284 -2.89 -15.44 19.16
C HIS A 284 -1.64 -14.92 18.46
N SER A 285 -0.68 -15.82 18.19
CA SER A 285 0.49 -15.51 17.41
C SER A 285 0.17 -15.55 15.90
N ASN A 286 0.63 -14.55 15.15
CA ASN A 286 0.57 -14.51 13.69
C ASN A 286 1.97 -14.33 13.11
N PHE A 287 2.75 -15.40 13.13
CA PHE A 287 4.11 -15.38 12.60
C PHE A 287 4.14 -15.07 11.10
N GLY A 288 3.11 -15.42 10.35
CA GLY A 288 3.00 -15.06 8.94
C GLY A 288 3.04 -13.54 8.72
N MET A 289 2.21 -12.79 9.45
CA MET A 289 2.24 -11.33 9.43
C MET A 289 3.60 -10.79 9.86
N LEU A 290 4.20 -11.38 10.90
CA LEU A 290 5.51 -10.96 11.41
C LEU A 290 6.61 -11.10 10.36
N LEU A 291 6.66 -12.24 9.63
CA LEU A 291 7.63 -12.47 8.56
C LEU A 291 7.41 -11.55 7.36
N ARG A 292 6.16 -11.25 7.02
CA ARG A 292 5.84 -10.29 5.95
C ARG A 292 6.28 -8.88 6.31
N TRP A 293 6.13 -8.48 7.57
CA TRP A 293 6.66 -7.21 8.06
C TRP A 293 8.19 -7.18 8.08
N GLU A 294 8.86 -8.25 8.50
CA GLU A 294 10.33 -8.33 8.44
C GLU A 294 10.84 -8.13 7.03
N ALA A 295 10.21 -8.78 6.05
CA ALA A 295 10.53 -8.61 4.64
C ALA A 295 10.33 -7.15 4.16
N ALA A 296 9.21 -6.51 4.56
CA ALA A 296 8.92 -5.12 4.21
C ALA A 296 9.90 -4.14 4.86
N LEU A 297 10.25 -4.37 6.14
CA LEU A 297 11.21 -3.54 6.87
C LEU A 297 12.64 -3.63 6.28
N THR A 298 13.03 -4.79 5.81
CA THR A 298 14.31 -4.98 5.11
C THR A 298 14.40 -4.08 3.87
N GLU A 299 13.36 -4.03 3.06
CA GLU A 299 13.31 -3.15 1.88
C GLU A 299 13.20 -1.66 2.27
N MET A 300 12.47 -1.37 3.33
CA MET A 300 12.35 -0.01 3.88
C MET A 300 13.71 0.53 4.34
N GLU A 301 14.49 -0.27 5.04
CA GLU A 301 15.81 0.10 5.55
C GLU A 301 16.81 0.30 4.41
N ARG A 302 16.78 -0.54 3.36
CA ARG A 302 17.57 -0.34 2.14
C ARG A 302 17.20 1.00 1.49
N PHE A 303 15.91 1.27 1.32
CA PHE A 303 15.44 2.55 0.79
C PHE A 303 15.83 3.72 1.68
N ALA A 304 15.76 3.57 3.01
CA ALA A 304 16.15 4.61 3.97
C ALA A 304 17.64 4.99 3.86
N ALA A 305 18.50 4.04 3.48
CA ALA A 305 19.92 4.28 3.27
C ALA A 305 20.22 5.11 2.01
N VAL A 306 19.29 5.19 1.05
CA VAL A 306 19.47 6.02 -0.15
C VAL A 306 19.39 7.50 0.20
N PRO A 307 20.35 8.35 -0.18
CA PRO A 307 20.28 9.79 0.06
C PRO A 307 19.05 10.43 -0.57
N GLN A 308 18.49 11.46 0.09
CA GLN A 308 17.27 12.14 -0.35
C GLN A 308 17.38 12.69 -1.79
N THR A 309 18.54 13.26 -2.14
CA THR A 309 18.82 13.75 -3.50
C THR A 309 18.80 12.64 -4.53
N ALA A 310 19.34 11.45 -4.20
CA ALA A 310 19.33 10.29 -5.09
C ALA A 310 17.90 9.72 -5.22
N ARG A 311 17.10 9.68 -4.14
CA ARG A 311 15.68 9.28 -4.23
C ARG A 311 14.94 10.19 -5.20
N LEU A 312 15.05 11.50 -5.05
CA LEU A 312 14.40 12.47 -5.93
C LEU A 312 14.88 12.34 -7.38
N HIS A 313 16.19 12.12 -7.58
CA HIS A 313 16.75 11.87 -8.92
C HIS A 313 16.10 10.66 -9.59
N TRP A 314 16.04 9.51 -8.91
CA TRP A 314 15.48 8.29 -9.48
C TRP A 314 13.96 8.35 -9.68
N VAL A 315 13.22 9.05 -8.81
CA VAL A 315 11.78 9.28 -9.01
C VAL A 315 11.52 10.08 -10.27
N ARG A 316 12.24 11.20 -10.47
CA ARG A 316 12.12 12.02 -11.70
C ARG A 316 12.61 11.29 -12.95
N HIS A 317 13.66 10.50 -12.83
CA HIS A 317 14.15 9.69 -13.94
C HIS A 317 13.07 8.68 -14.41
N PHE A 318 12.42 8.00 -13.46
CA PHE A 318 11.31 7.09 -13.76
C PHE A 318 10.12 7.82 -14.40
N GLU A 319 9.70 8.94 -13.83
CA GLU A 319 8.62 9.79 -14.39
C GLU A 319 8.88 10.15 -15.85
N HIS A 320 10.08 10.65 -16.16
CA HIS A 320 10.48 10.98 -17.53
C HIS A 320 10.54 9.74 -18.44
N ALA A 321 11.05 8.62 -17.94
CA ALA A 321 11.14 7.39 -18.73
C ALA A 321 9.74 6.86 -19.10
N VAL A 322 8.80 6.86 -18.13
CA VAL A 322 7.41 6.45 -18.38
C VAL A 322 6.72 7.42 -19.35
N GLY A 323 6.84 8.73 -19.12
CA GLY A 323 6.21 9.73 -20.02
C GLY A 323 6.67 9.56 -21.47
N ARG A 324 7.97 9.41 -21.71
CA ARG A 324 8.51 9.14 -23.06
C ARG A 324 8.03 7.81 -23.61
N GLY A 325 8.06 6.74 -22.80
CA GLY A 325 7.66 5.41 -23.25
C GLY A 325 6.19 5.33 -23.67
N LEU A 326 5.28 5.94 -22.90
CA LEU A 326 3.86 5.98 -23.24
C LEU A 326 3.59 6.83 -24.47
N ALA A 327 4.31 7.95 -24.66
CA ALA A 327 4.13 8.84 -25.81
C ALA A 327 4.62 8.25 -27.15
N GLN A 328 5.43 7.18 -27.13
CA GLN A 328 5.98 6.58 -28.35
C GLN A 328 5.02 5.67 -29.12
N ASN A 329 3.86 5.31 -28.53
CA ASN A 329 2.95 4.35 -29.16
C ASN A 329 1.50 4.74 -28.85
N GLU A 330 0.69 4.95 -29.90
CA GLU A 330 -0.73 5.33 -29.81
C GLU A 330 -1.63 4.26 -29.14
N ALA A 331 -1.12 3.04 -28.98
CA ALA A 331 -1.81 2.01 -28.21
C ALA A 331 -1.86 2.33 -26.69
N PHE A 332 -1.05 3.26 -26.21
CA PHE A 332 -0.98 3.66 -24.80
C PHE A 332 -1.59 5.02 -24.58
N ILE A 333 -2.62 5.08 -23.76
CA ILE A 333 -3.30 6.34 -23.45
C ILE A 333 -3.12 6.60 -21.95
N SER A 334 -2.32 7.61 -21.60
CA SER A 334 -2.15 8.02 -20.20
C SER A 334 -3.50 8.38 -19.60
N LEU A 335 -3.84 7.78 -18.46
CA LEU A 335 -4.99 8.20 -17.67
C LEU A 335 -4.59 9.42 -16.86
N ALA A 336 -5.36 10.50 -16.95
CA ALA A 336 -5.05 11.74 -16.26
C ALA A 336 -4.95 11.55 -14.75
N VAL A 337 -3.92 12.13 -14.15
CA VAL A 337 -3.70 12.24 -12.70
C VAL A 337 -3.32 13.68 -12.36
N SER A 338 -3.71 14.15 -11.18
CA SER A 338 -3.27 15.44 -10.67
C SER A 338 -1.85 15.37 -10.12
N ASP A 339 -1.19 16.51 -10.01
CA ASP A 339 0.06 16.63 -9.28
C ASP A 339 -0.12 16.25 -7.81
N ILE A 340 0.94 15.77 -7.19
CA ILE A 340 0.97 15.46 -5.76
C ILE A 340 1.12 16.77 -4.98
N ASP A 341 0.04 17.25 -4.38
CA ASP A 341 0.04 18.47 -3.58
C ASP A 341 -0.12 18.16 -2.09
N ARG A 342 0.97 18.36 -1.33
CA ARG A 342 1.03 18.29 0.13
C ARG A 342 1.43 19.62 0.76
N SER A 343 1.35 20.72 0.01
CA SER A 343 1.77 22.07 0.46
C SER A 343 1.06 22.51 1.74
N ALA A 344 -0.20 22.14 1.93
CA ALA A 344 -0.99 22.44 3.12
C ALA A 344 -0.43 21.81 4.41
N LEU A 345 0.44 20.80 4.32
CA LEU A 345 1.13 20.25 5.50
C LEU A 345 2.28 21.12 5.98
N GLY A 346 2.72 22.12 5.18
CA GLY A 346 3.84 22.99 5.54
C GLY A 346 5.19 22.29 5.58
N VAL A 347 5.34 21.13 4.92
CA VAL A 347 6.60 20.39 4.84
C VAL A 347 7.34 20.70 3.54
N PRO A 348 8.69 20.66 3.53
CA PRO A 348 9.45 20.82 2.30
C PRO A 348 9.12 19.73 1.27
N ALA A 349 9.00 20.12 0.01
CA ALA A 349 8.84 19.18 -1.08
C ALA A 349 10.07 18.27 -1.20
N CYS A 350 9.86 16.97 -1.35
CA CYS A 350 10.91 15.98 -1.51
C CYS A 350 10.51 14.90 -2.54
N TRP A 351 11.10 13.73 -2.49
CA TRP A 351 10.83 12.65 -3.44
C TRP A 351 9.33 12.27 -3.50
N ASP A 352 8.61 12.36 -2.39
CA ASP A 352 7.20 11.99 -2.28
C ASP A 352 6.24 13.05 -2.85
N SER A 353 6.77 14.21 -3.27
CA SER A 353 6.01 15.24 -4.00
C SER A 353 6.01 15.01 -5.52
N VAL A 354 6.60 13.91 -5.98
CA VAL A 354 6.65 13.54 -7.40
C VAL A 354 5.85 12.26 -7.62
N GLN A 355 5.18 12.18 -8.77
CA GLN A 355 4.36 11.03 -9.13
C GLN A 355 5.20 9.74 -9.25
N THR A 356 4.69 8.64 -8.72
CA THR A 356 5.35 7.33 -8.74
C THR A 356 4.42 6.21 -9.23
N ILE A 357 3.18 6.54 -9.59
CA ILE A 357 2.18 5.65 -10.17
C ILE A 357 1.69 6.28 -11.47
N PHE A 358 1.85 5.57 -12.58
CA PHE A 358 1.51 6.07 -13.91
C PHE A 358 0.46 5.15 -14.54
N PRO A 359 -0.82 5.48 -14.42
CA PRO A 359 -1.91 4.72 -15.02
C PRO A 359 -2.04 5.02 -16.50
N PHE A 360 -2.32 3.98 -17.29
CA PHE A 360 -2.59 4.10 -18.73
C PHE A 360 -3.57 3.03 -19.18
N THR A 361 -4.43 3.37 -20.14
CA THR A 361 -5.34 2.46 -20.80
C THR A 361 -4.73 1.95 -22.11
N LEU A 362 -5.27 0.86 -22.63
CA LEU A 362 -4.78 0.20 -23.83
C LEU A 362 -5.79 0.37 -24.96
N ARG A 363 -5.27 0.59 -26.19
CA ARG A 363 -6.02 0.58 -27.42
C ARG A 363 -5.63 -0.63 -28.24
N GLY A 364 -6.62 -1.43 -28.65
CA GLY A 364 -6.40 -2.57 -29.55
C GLY A 364 -6.06 -2.13 -30.97
N ALA A 365 -5.61 -3.08 -31.81
CA ALA A 365 -5.27 -2.86 -33.20
C ALA A 365 -6.46 -2.35 -34.05
N ASP A 366 -7.69 -2.67 -33.67
CA ASP A 366 -8.93 -2.19 -34.27
C ASP A 366 -9.37 -0.78 -33.79
N GLY A 367 -8.59 -0.15 -32.89
CA GLY A 367 -8.80 1.20 -32.38
C GLY A 367 -9.71 1.29 -31.16
N HIS A 368 -10.33 0.18 -30.69
CA HIS A 368 -11.15 0.24 -29.46
C HIS A 368 -10.31 0.31 -28.20
N LEU A 369 -10.86 0.90 -27.13
CA LEU A 369 -10.24 0.92 -25.81
C LEU A 369 -10.55 -0.40 -25.12
N LEU A 370 -9.51 -1.07 -24.62
CA LEU A 370 -9.66 -2.31 -23.87
C LEU A 370 -10.41 -2.05 -22.55
N ASP A 371 -11.38 -2.89 -22.27
CA ASP A 371 -12.04 -2.91 -20.96
C ASP A 371 -11.14 -3.51 -19.86
N ALA A 372 -11.63 -3.53 -18.62
CA ALA A 372 -10.88 -4.06 -17.48
C ALA A 372 -10.57 -5.56 -17.60
N ALA A 373 -11.45 -6.36 -18.23
CA ALA A 373 -11.25 -7.79 -18.41
C ALA A 373 -10.20 -8.06 -19.50
N GLU A 374 -10.22 -7.28 -20.57
CA GLU A 374 -9.24 -7.33 -21.66
C GLU A 374 -7.85 -6.89 -21.18
N ALA A 375 -7.78 -5.75 -20.51
CA ALA A 375 -6.53 -5.28 -19.89
C ALA A 375 -5.98 -6.30 -18.87
N ARG A 376 -6.87 -7.02 -18.15
CA ARG A 376 -6.45 -8.10 -17.25
C ARG A 376 -5.85 -9.28 -18.00
N ARG A 377 -6.34 -9.63 -19.18
CA ARG A 377 -5.71 -10.68 -20.01
C ARG A 377 -4.28 -10.30 -20.38
N VAL A 378 -4.06 -9.06 -20.85
CA VAL A 378 -2.72 -8.55 -21.16
C VAL A 378 -1.83 -8.58 -19.90
N TYR A 379 -2.33 -8.10 -18.77
CA TYR A 379 -1.62 -8.15 -17.48
C TYR A 379 -1.18 -9.57 -17.10
N LEU A 380 -2.01 -10.57 -17.28
CA LEU A 380 -1.68 -11.96 -16.96
C LEU A 380 -0.65 -12.54 -17.95
N GLN A 381 -0.79 -12.24 -19.25
CA GLN A 381 0.13 -12.71 -20.30
C GLN A 381 1.56 -12.14 -20.11
N LEU A 382 1.71 -10.93 -19.62
CA LEU A 382 3.03 -10.34 -19.31
C LEU A 382 3.82 -11.14 -18.27
N GLN A 383 3.14 -11.89 -17.41
CA GLN A 383 3.74 -12.68 -16.34
C GLN A 383 4.08 -14.11 -16.77
N LEU A 384 3.66 -14.53 -17.96
CA LEU A 384 3.94 -15.85 -18.48
C LEU A 384 5.31 -15.88 -19.16
N PRO A 385 6.02 -17.02 -19.10
CA PRO A 385 7.25 -17.21 -19.88
C PRO A 385 7.00 -17.06 -21.39
N ALA A 386 7.89 -16.34 -22.06
CA ALA A 386 7.91 -16.26 -23.51
C ALA A 386 9.36 -16.30 -24.00
N ILE A 387 9.59 -16.94 -25.15
CA ILE A 387 10.93 -17.15 -25.70
C ILE A 387 11.60 -15.79 -25.94
N GLY A 388 12.81 -15.60 -25.40
CA GLY A 388 13.62 -14.41 -25.61
C GLY A 388 13.14 -13.14 -24.89
N THR A 389 12.12 -13.23 -24.02
CA THR A 389 11.60 -12.06 -23.30
C THR A 389 11.58 -12.27 -21.79
N ARG A 390 11.83 -11.20 -21.05
CA ARG A 390 11.60 -11.16 -19.60
C ARG A 390 10.11 -11.14 -19.29
N ARG A 391 9.76 -11.59 -18.09
CA ARG A 391 8.40 -11.48 -17.53
C ARG A 391 8.26 -10.17 -16.79
N TYR A 392 7.08 -9.56 -16.88
CA TYR A 392 6.79 -8.28 -16.26
C TYR A 392 5.52 -8.35 -15.42
N GLN A 393 5.56 -7.75 -14.23
CA GLN A 393 4.38 -7.52 -13.39
C GLN A 393 4.12 -6.03 -13.29
N LEU A 394 2.99 -5.58 -13.80
CA LEU A 394 2.49 -4.22 -13.68
C LEU A 394 1.48 -4.09 -12.54
N GLY A 395 0.96 -2.90 -12.28
CA GLY A 395 -0.25 -2.73 -11.48
C GLY A 395 -1.47 -3.30 -12.22
N GLN A 396 -2.31 -4.09 -11.52
CA GLN A 396 -3.52 -4.67 -12.08
C GLN A 396 -4.47 -3.58 -12.60
N PRO A 397 -5.37 -3.87 -13.55
CA PRO A 397 -6.35 -2.91 -14.02
C PRO A 397 -7.10 -2.25 -12.85
N ALA A 398 -7.22 -0.92 -12.89
CA ALA A 398 -7.89 -0.09 -11.90
C ALA A 398 -9.02 0.71 -12.57
N ALA A 399 -9.25 1.96 -12.16
CA ALA A 399 -10.21 2.85 -12.79
C ALA A 399 -10.05 2.87 -14.32
N ALA A 400 -11.14 2.85 -15.06
CA ALA A 400 -11.18 2.81 -16.54
C ALA A 400 -10.38 1.64 -17.18
N GLY A 401 -10.15 0.53 -16.47
CA GLY A 401 -9.33 -0.58 -16.97
C GLY A 401 -7.83 -0.30 -17.05
N ALA A 402 -7.36 0.82 -16.49
CA ALA A 402 -5.98 1.25 -16.61
C ALA A 402 -4.98 0.30 -15.93
N LEU A 403 -3.97 -0.13 -16.65
CA LEU A 403 -2.74 -0.71 -16.12
C LEU A 403 -1.89 0.39 -15.48
N ARG A 404 -0.90 0.01 -14.68
CA ARG A 404 -0.04 1.00 -14.00
C ARG A 404 1.41 0.58 -14.03
N LEU A 405 2.28 1.50 -14.45
CA LEU A 405 3.71 1.44 -14.21
C LEU A 405 4.00 2.15 -12.89
N CYS A 406 4.67 1.48 -11.97
CA CYS A 406 4.88 1.98 -10.62
C CYS A 406 6.33 1.83 -10.21
N LEU A 407 6.92 2.93 -9.74
CA LEU A 407 8.20 2.90 -9.05
C LEU A 407 8.02 2.29 -7.65
N SER A 408 9.06 1.64 -7.15
CA SER A 408 9.10 1.06 -5.80
C SER A 408 10.35 1.45 -5.04
N ALA A 409 10.30 1.30 -3.71
CA ALA A 409 11.45 1.52 -2.84
C ALA A 409 12.62 0.61 -3.20
N ARG A 410 12.35 -0.67 -3.52
CA ARG A 410 13.37 -1.62 -3.96
C ARG A 410 14.06 -1.17 -5.24
N MET A 411 13.31 -0.72 -6.25
CA MET A 411 13.92 -0.25 -7.51
C MET A 411 14.88 0.90 -7.26
N ILE A 412 14.52 1.84 -6.39
CA ILE A 412 15.39 2.97 -6.03
C ILE A 412 16.63 2.49 -5.30
N ALA A 413 16.50 1.54 -4.36
CA ALA A 413 17.62 0.96 -3.65
C ALA A 413 18.55 0.17 -4.59
N ASP A 414 17.99 -0.70 -5.44
CA ASP A 414 18.75 -1.51 -6.40
C ASP A 414 19.56 -0.66 -7.39
N LEU A 415 18.99 0.47 -7.85
CA LEU A 415 19.67 1.45 -8.70
C LEU A 415 20.82 2.15 -7.96
N HIS A 416 20.56 2.57 -6.72
CA HIS A 416 21.57 3.26 -5.91
C HIS A 416 22.73 2.34 -5.53
N GLU A 417 22.43 1.09 -5.23
CA GLU A 417 23.43 0.06 -4.88
C GLU A 417 24.15 -0.53 -6.10
N GLY A 418 23.73 -0.16 -7.33
CA GLY A 418 24.31 -0.69 -8.57
C GLY A 418 23.91 -2.16 -8.86
N VAL A 419 22.88 -2.67 -8.20
CA VAL A 419 22.31 -4.00 -8.45
C VAL A 419 21.55 -4.02 -9.77
N ALA A 420 20.88 -2.92 -10.11
CA ALA A 420 20.26 -2.69 -11.42
C ALA A 420 20.98 -1.55 -12.15
N PRO A 421 21.27 -1.66 -13.46
CA PRO A 421 21.97 -0.61 -14.19
C PRO A 421 21.09 0.59 -14.53
N ASP A 422 19.80 0.37 -14.77
CA ASP A 422 18.79 1.38 -15.14
C ASP A 422 17.38 0.84 -14.95
N ILE A 423 16.39 1.75 -15.09
CA ILE A 423 14.96 1.41 -15.08
C ILE A 423 14.49 1.19 -16.52
N ASP A 424 14.31 -0.07 -16.88
CA ASP A 424 13.79 -0.43 -18.20
C ASP A 424 12.26 -0.33 -18.26
N VAL A 425 11.75 0.78 -18.74
CA VAL A 425 10.32 1.00 -19.04
C VAL A 425 9.97 0.60 -20.48
N ALA A 426 10.94 0.63 -21.38
CA ALA A 426 10.69 0.40 -22.81
C ALA A 426 10.35 -1.06 -23.10
N ALA A 427 11.05 -2.02 -22.48
CA ALA A 427 10.84 -3.44 -22.75
C ALA A 427 9.43 -3.94 -22.32
N PRO A 428 8.87 -3.63 -21.14
CA PRO A 428 7.50 -4.01 -20.81
C PRO A 428 6.47 -3.38 -21.75
N LEU A 429 6.64 -2.12 -22.17
CA LEU A 429 5.74 -1.45 -23.12
C LEU A 429 5.84 -2.09 -24.52
N ALA A 430 7.04 -2.40 -25.01
CA ALA A 430 7.20 -3.14 -26.27
C ALA A 430 6.53 -4.52 -26.21
N ARG A 431 6.62 -5.21 -25.07
CA ARG A 431 5.93 -6.50 -24.89
C ARG A 431 4.42 -6.36 -24.89
N ILE A 432 3.87 -5.29 -24.29
CA ILE A 432 2.42 -4.99 -24.36
C ILE A 432 2.02 -4.75 -25.82
N ALA A 433 2.75 -3.93 -26.55
CA ALA A 433 2.46 -3.64 -27.95
C ALA A 433 2.41 -4.91 -28.82
N GLN A 434 3.33 -5.87 -28.59
CA GLN A 434 3.30 -7.18 -29.23
C GLN A 434 2.07 -8.02 -28.89
N LEU A 435 1.51 -7.89 -27.68
CA LEU A 435 0.32 -8.62 -27.25
C LEU A 435 -0.98 -8.00 -27.79
N LEU A 436 -0.93 -6.74 -28.23
CA LEU A 436 -2.07 -6.01 -28.81
C LEU A 436 -2.12 -6.11 -30.34
N ALA A 437 -0.99 -6.45 -31.01
CA ALA A 437 -0.89 -6.69 -32.45
C ALA A 437 -1.46 -8.05 -32.83
#